data_4e6bd25e30634331de1f9d191c7a236b
#
_entry.id   4e6bd25e30634331de1f9d191c7a236b
#
_cell.length_a   1.000
_cell.length_b   1.000
_cell.length_c   1.000
_cell.angle_alpha   90.00
_cell.angle_beta   90.00
_cell.angle_gamma   90.00
#
_symmetry.space_group_name_H-M   'P 1'
#
loop_
_entity.id
_entity.type
_entity.pdbx_description
1 polymer ?
#
loop_
_entity_poly.entity_id
_entity_poly.type
_entity_poly.pdbx_seq_one_letter_code
_entity_poly.pdbx_strand_id
1 'polypeptide(L)'
;MIIAHLMAFKKNLFPNLQLIAVFIPIILAFGCASIQKPQGGPRDKTPPKLLSASPANKTKNFNAKEIVLNFDEYFKLNNQYQEITISPAQEKQPEYRIKQKSLIIHLKDSLRKNTTYVFSFGKAIGDVNENNILKNFTYVFTTGNEIDSLSISGKVVNSETQEPEKEVTVFIFTEKQDSLLFGKKKPSYYSITDTAGNFKISNLHANTYKIYALKEASPNRIFDNDNELIGILPQNIRLRKDTTGIQLELFRQVPQKFRVTERRIDPDGKLFFSFNKSIDQPEIRILKNEVLDKQKIVEFNKAADSAKVYLRETNFDSIKVAFLSNGKALDTITLRRGKRDTYKRILSITNNAAGLLKPKTALQLTSNFPIESTNEAQIVLNEDSVPKYGFSLEKDPFSLKNYSLKYPWKDGKHYDVLLNEGTFIDIFGNKNKKTTISFQLNKEENYGTMTYNVVLPDTTKAYIFELLNSEKKLIESIKINRSKPIIFNTFSTGKYNVRVIYDLNRNGKWDTGDLKKRTLPEPIWVDKKEFTLRANFEQVEQIIVPKLTTNP
;
A
#
# COMPACT_ATOMS: atom_id res chain seq x y z
N MET A 1 -39.98 58.66 -62.05
CA MET A 1 -41.15 57.87 -62.46
C MET A 1 -41.14 56.71 -61.46
N ILE A 2 -41.87 56.67 -60.41
CA ILE A 2 -43.29 56.73 -60.19
C ILE A 2 -43.54 57.23 -58.77
N ILE A 3 -44.06 58.44 -58.61
CA ILE A 3 -44.80 58.98 -57.45
C ILE A 3 -46.24 58.95 -57.96
N ALA A 4 -47.10 58.25 -57.31
CA ALA A 4 -48.54 58.39 -57.27
C ALA A 4 -49.22 57.04 -57.05
N HIS A 5 -49.50 56.80 -55.79
CA HIS A 5 -50.73 56.12 -55.34
C HIS A 5 -50.68 55.95 -53.79
N LEU A 6 -50.78 57.05 -53.15
CA LEU A 6 -51.02 57.13 -51.70
C LEU A 6 -52.01 58.17 -51.38
N MET A 7 -53.30 57.93 -51.65
CA MET A 7 -54.42 58.65 -51.07
C MET A 7 -55.72 57.94 -51.37
N ALA A 8 -56.06 56.98 -50.55
CA ALA A 8 -57.44 56.60 -50.26
C ALA A 8 -57.48 55.40 -49.32
N PHE A 9 -57.24 55.58 -48.07
CA PHE A 9 -57.80 54.72 -46.99
C PHE A 9 -57.69 55.51 -45.67
N LYS A 10 -58.49 56.50 -45.53
CA LYS A 10 -58.74 57.17 -44.25
C LYS A 10 -60.21 56.89 -43.92
N LYS A 11 -60.45 56.02 -42.98
CA LYS A 11 -61.47 56.08 -41.90
C LYS A 11 -61.71 54.65 -41.33
N ASN A 12 -61.62 54.58 -40.03
CA ASN A 12 -62.06 53.52 -39.12
C ASN A 12 -61.02 52.44 -38.75
N LEU A 13 -59.98 52.91 -38.00
CA LEU A 13 -59.25 51.95 -37.17
C LEU A 13 -58.61 52.72 -35.97
N PHE A 14 -59.40 53.19 -35.01
CA PHE A 14 -58.90 53.57 -33.68
C PHE A 14 -59.98 53.94 -32.67
N PRO A 15 -60.80 52.99 -32.17
CA PRO A 15 -61.54 53.32 -30.92
C PRO A 15 -60.81 52.87 -29.67
N ASN A 16 -59.62 52.19 -29.75
CA ASN A 16 -58.98 51.58 -28.58
C ASN A 16 -57.62 52.23 -28.19
N LEU A 17 -57.21 53.32 -28.79
CA LEU A 17 -55.92 53.97 -28.46
C LEU A 17 -55.88 54.59 -27.05
N GLN A 18 -57.06 54.97 -26.51
CA GLN A 18 -57.13 55.50 -25.13
C GLN A 18 -57.03 54.40 -24.06
N LEU A 19 -57.47 53.17 -24.34
CA LEU A 19 -57.30 52.04 -23.44
C LEU A 19 -55.82 51.52 -23.41
N ILE A 20 -55.12 51.62 -24.52
CA ILE A 20 -53.69 51.22 -24.60
C ILE A 20 -52.81 52.21 -23.84
N ALA A 21 -53.17 53.55 -23.86
CA ALA A 21 -52.44 54.58 -23.15
C ALA A 21 -52.57 54.49 -21.61
N VAL A 22 -53.65 53.84 -21.10
CA VAL A 22 -53.84 53.61 -19.66
C VAL A 22 -53.20 52.26 -19.18
N PHE A 23 -53.02 51.27 -20.08
CA PHE A 23 -52.41 50.03 -19.69
C PHE A 23 -50.87 50.02 -19.74
N ILE A 24 -50.26 50.86 -20.57
CA ILE A 24 -48.79 50.96 -20.66
C ILE A 24 -48.13 51.42 -19.32
N PRO A 25 -48.63 52.46 -18.59
CA PRO A 25 -48.03 52.81 -17.31
C PRO A 25 -48.27 51.80 -16.19
N ILE A 26 -49.33 50.96 -16.28
CA ILE A 26 -49.56 49.88 -15.29
C ILE A 26 -48.62 48.72 -15.47
N ILE A 27 -48.19 48.38 -16.69
CA ILE A 27 -47.20 47.33 -16.95
C ILE A 27 -45.78 47.78 -16.57
N LEU A 28 -45.49 49.09 -16.60
CA LEU A 28 -44.20 49.62 -16.17
C LEU A 28 -44.07 49.78 -14.63
N ALA A 29 -45.18 49.60 -13.87
CA ALA A 29 -45.15 49.63 -12.41
C ALA A 29 -44.85 48.27 -11.76
N PHE A 30 -44.80 47.15 -12.52
CA PHE A 30 -44.28 45.87 -12.08
C PHE A 30 -42.77 45.73 -12.36
N GLY A 31 -42.00 46.70 -11.95
CA GLY A 31 -40.56 46.55 -11.82
C GLY A 31 -40.29 45.59 -10.67
N CYS A 32 -39.93 44.35 -10.97
CA CYS A 32 -39.32 43.48 -9.98
C CYS A 32 -38.07 44.15 -9.45
N ALA A 33 -38.18 44.83 -8.29
CA ALA A 33 -37.00 45.17 -7.53
C ALA A 33 -36.31 43.87 -7.13
N SER A 34 -35.31 43.45 -7.88
CA SER A 34 -34.42 42.38 -7.44
C SER A 34 -33.71 42.91 -6.18
N ILE A 35 -33.99 42.30 -5.04
CA ILE A 35 -33.23 42.51 -3.82
C ILE A 35 -31.81 42.02 -4.13
N GLN A 36 -30.96 42.95 -4.58
CA GLN A 36 -29.53 42.67 -4.61
C GLN A 36 -29.09 42.50 -3.16
N LYS A 37 -28.72 41.30 -2.80
CA LYS A 37 -28.01 41.07 -1.53
C LYS A 37 -26.84 42.06 -1.51
N PRO A 38 -26.62 42.79 -0.41
CA PRO A 38 -25.47 43.67 -0.30
C PRO A 38 -24.22 42.88 -0.69
N GLN A 39 -23.53 43.30 -1.74
CA GLN A 39 -22.20 42.79 -2.02
C GLN A 39 -21.34 43.29 -0.88
N GLY A 40 -20.95 42.39 0.03
CA GLY A 40 -20.06 42.72 1.12
C GLY A 40 -18.78 43.39 0.60
N GLY A 41 -18.06 44.07 1.47
CA GLY A 41 -16.76 44.66 1.16
C GLY A 41 -15.76 43.67 0.60
N PRO A 42 -14.57 44.10 0.20
CA PRO A 42 -13.53 43.21 -0.31
C PRO A 42 -13.28 42.07 0.69
N ARG A 43 -13.25 40.84 0.14
CA ARG A 43 -13.08 39.63 0.94
C ARG A 43 -11.78 39.71 1.73
N ASP A 44 -11.83 39.52 3.05
CA ASP A 44 -10.63 39.47 3.88
C ASP A 44 -9.78 38.22 3.51
N LYS A 45 -8.47 38.40 3.45
CA LYS A 45 -7.48 37.35 3.16
C LYS A 45 -6.45 37.23 4.27
N THR A 46 -6.60 37.99 5.35
CA THR A 46 -5.65 38.00 6.46
C THR A 46 -6.09 37.02 7.54
N PRO A 47 -5.19 36.18 8.06
CA PRO A 47 -5.50 35.35 9.19
C PRO A 47 -5.42 36.12 10.52
N PRO A 48 -6.06 35.64 11.60
CA PRO A 48 -5.97 36.23 12.93
C PRO A 48 -4.53 36.41 13.39
N LYS A 49 -4.18 37.52 14.01
CA LYS A 49 -2.86 37.83 14.55
C LYS A 49 -2.88 37.80 16.07
N LEU A 50 -1.88 37.14 16.68
CA LEU A 50 -1.72 37.19 18.13
C LEU A 50 -1.28 38.60 18.57
N LEU A 51 -2.06 39.21 19.46
CA LEU A 51 -1.75 40.51 20.09
C LEU A 51 -0.97 40.32 21.40
N SER A 52 -1.38 39.38 22.22
CA SER A 52 -0.75 39.12 23.50
C SER A 52 -0.98 37.67 23.98
N ALA A 53 -0.12 37.20 24.85
CA ALA A 53 -0.26 35.92 25.52
C ALA A 53 0.01 36.09 27.04
N SER A 54 -0.77 35.43 27.87
CA SER A 54 -0.58 35.44 29.33
C SER A 54 -0.64 33.98 29.85
N PRO A 55 0.47 33.46 30.44
CA PRO A 55 1.82 34.03 30.44
C PRO A 55 2.37 34.28 29.04
N ALA A 56 3.39 35.13 28.92
CA ALA A 56 3.99 35.48 27.64
C ALA A 56 4.57 34.24 26.94
N ASN A 57 4.61 34.25 25.58
CA ASN A 57 5.30 33.21 24.83
C ASN A 57 6.79 33.19 25.23
N LYS A 58 7.38 31.98 25.33
CA LYS A 58 8.74 31.73 25.81
C LYS A 58 8.97 32.05 27.31
N THR A 59 7.90 31.99 28.13
CA THR A 59 8.02 32.09 29.60
C THR A 59 8.88 30.96 30.15
N LYS A 60 9.81 31.33 31.04
CA LYS A 60 10.61 30.39 31.86
C LYS A 60 9.98 30.26 33.26
N ASN A 61 10.31 29.14 33.95
CA ASN A 61 9.74 28.83 35.26
C ASN A 61 8.21 28.88 35.30
N PHE A 62 7.61 28.39 34.22
CA PHE A 62 6.17 28.39 34.03
C PHE A 62 5.48 27.53 35.10
N ASN A 63 4.51 28.12 35.81
CA ASN A 63 3.73 27.48 36.86
C ASN A 63 2.22 27.71 36.77
N ALA A 64 1.75 28.36 35.70
CA ALA A 64 0.34 28.64 35.50
C ALA A 64 -0.43 27.37 35.10
N LYS A 65 -1.73 27.33 35.43
CA LYS A 65 -2.66 26.28 35.00
C LYS A 65 -3.45 26.66 33.75
N GLU A 66 -3.33 27.91 33.34
CA GLU A 66 -4.08 28.49 32.24
C GLU A 66 -3.17 29.32 31.34
N ILE A 67 -3.43 29.28 30.04
CA ILE A 67 -2.78 30.09 29.02
C ILE A 67 -3.88 30.85 28.29
N VAL A 68 -3.75 32.18 28.18
CA VAL A 68 -4.68 33.06 27.46
C VAL A 68 -3.96 33.64 26.27
N LEU A 69 -4.50 33.43 25.07
CA LEU A 69 -3.98 33.95 23.81
C LEU A 69 -5.00 34.93 23.24
N ASN A 70 -4.66 36.22 23.10
CA ASN A 70 -5.54 37.27 22.60
C ASN A 70 -5.20 37.62 21.14
N PHE A 71 -6.22 37.62 20.29
CA PHE A 71 -6.12 37.93 18.87
C PHE A 71 -6.74 39.27 18.51
N ASP A 72 -6.38 39.80 17.35
CA ASP A 72 -6.90 41.09 16.84
C ASP A 72 -8.35 41.00 16.36
N GLU A 73 -8.81 39.81 16.00
CA GLU A 73 -10.15 39.55 15.49
C GLU A 73 -10.84 38.35 16.12
N TYR A 74 -12.11 38.13 15.78
CA TYR A 74 -12.85 36.92 16.15
C TYR A 74 -12.36 35.73 15.30
N PHE A 75 -12.16 34.60 15.95
CA PHE A 75 -11.67 33.38 15.34
C PHE A 75 -12.49 32.18 15.79
N LYS A 76 -12.33 31.07 15.07
CA LYS A 76 -12.87 29.76 15.42
C LYS A 76 -11.76 28.72 15.50
N LEU A 77 -12.00 27.60 16.22
CA LEU A 77 -11.11 26.47 16.28
C LEU A 77 -11.63 25.36 15.35
N ASN A 78 -10.82 25.00 14.36
CA ASN A 78 -11.07 23.91 13.43
C ASN A 78 -10.39 22.63 13.95
N ASN A 79 -11.14 21.55 14.14
CA ASN A 79 -10.61 20.23 14.53
C ASN A 79 -9.53 20.30 15.63
N GLN A 80 -9.77 21.08 16.66
CA GLN A 80 -8.79 21.46 17.68
C GLN A 80 -8.02 20.26 18.30
N TYR A 81 -8.68 19.14 18.53
CA TYR A 81 -8.05 17.97 19.12
C TYR A 81 -7.16 17.17 18.16
N GLN A 82 -7.24 17.43 16.86
CA GLN A 82 -6.40 16.84 15.82
C GLN A 82 -5.27 17.80 15.41
N GLU A 83 -5.60 19.08 15.28
CA GLU A 83 -4.67 20.10 14.79
C GLU A 83 -3.75 20.66 15.87
N ILE A 84 -4.23 20.81 17.13
CA ILE A 84 -3.40 21.30 18.22
C ILE A 84 -2.61 20.15 18.83
N THR A 85 -1.30 20.19 18.66
CA THR A 85 -0.38 19.23 19.22
C THR A 85 0.44 19.82 20.34
N ILE A 86 0.75 19.01 21.36
CA ILE A 86 1.55 19.41 22.51
C ILE A 86 2.75 18.49 22.60
N SER A 87 3.93 19.07 22.69
CA SER A 87 5.17 18.35 22.89
C SER A 87 5.90 18.86 24.14
N PRO A 88 6.25 17.99 25.10
CA PRO A 88 5.91 16.57 25.18
C PRO A 88 4.38 16.37 25.37
N ALA A 89 3.85 15.29 24.77
CA ALA A 89 2.43 14.98 24.84
C ALA A 89 1.98 14.73 26.28
N GLN A 90 0.77 15.16 26.59
CA GLN A 90 0.14 15.00 27.90
C GLN A 90 -0.82 13.80 27.89
N GLU A 91 -1.04 13.18 29.07
CA GLU A 91 -2.00 12.09 29.21
C GLU A 91 -3.44 12.58 29.08
N LYS A 92 -3.73 13.73 29.70
CA LYS A 92 -5.03 14.40 29.62
C LYS A 92 -4.95 15.58 28.65
N GLN A 93 -5.81 15.60 27.65
CA GLN A 93 -5.89 16.71 26.72
C GLN A 93 -6.30 18.00 27.46
N PRO A 94 -5.68 19.16 27.17
CA PRO A 94 -6.14 20.45 27.64
C PRO A 94 -7.56 20.75 27.19
N GLU A 95 -8.22 21.61 27.92
CA GLU A 95 -9.51 22.17 27.53
C GLU A 95 -9.30 23.49 26.81
N TYR A 96 -9.93 23.65 25.65
CA TYR A 96 -9.87 24.86 24.84
C TYR A 96 -11.21 25.58 24.91
N ARG A 97 -11.18 26.87 25.30
CA ARG A 97 -12.39 27.71 25.39
C ARG A 97 -12.14 29.02 24.69
N ILE A 98 -13.04 29.39 23.81
CA ILE A 98 -13.03 30.72 23.16
C ILE A 98 -13.91 31.67 23.98
N LYS A 99 -13.37 32.83 24.31
CA LYS A 99 -14.10 33.93 24.92
C LYS A 99 -13.79 35.20 24.14
N GLN A 100 -14.76 35.69 23.33
CA GLN A 100 -14.57 36.80 22.41
C GLN A 100 -13.37 36.56 21.46
N LYS A 101 -12.35 37.39 21.55
CA LYS A 101 -11.11 37.31 20.76
C LYS A 101 -9.98 36.56 21.48
N SER A 102 -10.28 35.83 22.54
CA SER A 102 -9.29 35.13 23.38
C SER A 102 -9.48 33.62 23.31
N LEU A 103 -8.39 32.89 23.15
CA LEU A 103 -8.32 31.45 23.36
C LEU A 103 -7.77 31.19 24.75
N ILE A 104 -8.55 30.50 25.57
CA ILE A 104 -8.19 30.08 26.91
C ILE A 104 -7.88 28.60 26.87
N ILE A 105 -6.70 28.21 27.34
CA ILE A 105 -6.21 26.81 27.38
C ILE A 105 -6.01 26.41 28.80
N HIS A 106 -6.82 25.50 29.31
CA HIS A 106 -6.67 24.93 30.65
C HIS A 106 -5.85 23.64 30.62
N LEU A 107 -4.71 23.65 31.35
CA LEU A 107 -3.84 22.50 31.50
C LEU A 107 -4.41 21.55 32.55
N LYS A 108 -4.75 20.31 32.17
CA LYS A 108 -5.35 19.30 33.07
C LYS A 108 -4.32 18.40 33.73
N ASP A 109 -3.14 18.28 33.14
CA ASP A 109 -2.04 17.46 33.68
C ASP A 109 -1.04 18.30 34.45
N SER A 110 -0.37 17.67 35.40
CA SER A 110 0.80 18.24 36.04
C SER A 110 1.97 18.31 35.10
N LEU A 111 2.60 19.46 34.99
CA LEU A 111 3.75 19.67 34.14
C LEU A 111 5.00 19.00 34.71
N ARG A 112 5.83 18.40 33.87
CA ARG A 112 7.12 17.84 34.26
C ARG A 112 8.09 18.97 34.60
N LYS A 113 8.95 18.78 35.61
CA LYS A 113 9.99 19.75 35.96
C LYS A 113 11.07 19.84 34.86
N ASN A 114 11.69 21.00 34.72
CA ASN A 114 12.79 21.26 33.76
C ASN A 114 12.47 20.77 32.34
N THR A 115 11.28 21.09 31.85
CA THR A 115 10.78 20.59 30.57
C THR A 115 10.22 21.73 29.73
N THR A 116 10.64 21.81 28.48
CA THR A 116 10.09 22.74 27.50
C THR A 116 8.85 22.14 26.86
N TYR A 117 7.75 22.90 26.88
CA TYR A 117 6.48 22.56 26.25
C TYR A 117 6.25 23.42 25.03
N VAL A 118 5.77 22.80 23.95
CA VAL A 118 5.42 23.44 22.70
C VAL A 118 3.99 23.09 22.34
N PHE A 119 3.15 24.08 22.19
CA PHE A 119 1.85 23.99 21.57
C PHE A 119 2.00 24.38 20.10
N SER A 120 1.72 23.48 19.18
CA SER A 120 1.65 23.76 17.75
C SER A 120 0.20 23.73 17.32
N PHE A 121 -0.27 24.80 16.71
CA PHE A 121 -1.69 24.99 16.40
C PHE A 121 -2.08 24.51 15.00
N GLY A 122 -1.12 24.06 14.18
CA GLY A 122 -1.40 23.52 12.85
C GLY A 122 -2.32 24.44 12.03
N LYS A 123 -3.51 23.93 11.71
CA LYS A 123 -4.57 24.65 11.02
C LYS A 123 -5.77 24.97 11.92
N ALA A 124 -5.60 24.87 13.23
CA ALA A 124 -6.70 25.00 14.18
C ALA A 124 -7.32 26.39 14.20
N ILE A 125 -6.51 27.46 14.11
CA ILE A 125 -6.97 28.82 14.27
C ILE A 125 -7.27 29.42 12.90
N GLY A 126 -8.54 29.80 12.67
CA GLY A 126 -8.98 30.51 11.46
C GLY A 126 -9.98 31.62 11.81
N ASP A 127 -10.08 32.70 11.00
CA ASP A 127 -11.11 33.71 11.20
C ASP A 127 -12.53 33.12 11.05
N VAL A 128 -13.53 33.82 11.55
CA VAL A 128 -14.91 33.32 11.58
C VAL A 128 -15.52 33.27 10.19
N ASN A 129 -15.26 34.30 9.35
CA ASN A 129 -15.95 34.51 8.08
C ASN A 129 -15.35 33.66 6.95
N GLU A 130 -14.11 33.92 6.56
CA GLU A 130 -13.43 33.33 5.41
C GLU A 130 -12.62 32.11 5.75
N ASN A 131 -12.40 31.86 7.04
CA ASN A 131 -11.53 30.77 7.55
C ASN A 131 -10.08 30.90 7.08
N ASN A 132 -9.54 32.12 7.04
CA ASN A 132 -8.12 32.35 6.79
C ASN A 132 -7.30 31.77 7.94
N ILE A 133 -6.48 30.76 7.66
CA ILE A 133 -5.78 29.99 8.67
C ILE A 133 -4.49 30.65 9.12
N LEU A 134 -4.32 30.83 10.44
CA LEU A 134 -3.06 31.21 11.06
C LEU A 134 -2.09 30.00 11.04
N LYS A 135 -1.20 29.98 10.05
CA LYS A 135 -0.26 28.88 9.81
C LYS A 135 0.99 28.98 10.71
N ASN A 136 1.54 27.83 11.07
CA ASN A 136 2.83 27.71 11.77
C ASN A 136 2.89 28.44 13.13
N PHE A 137 1.74 28.74 13.74
CA PHE A 137 1.72 29.37 15.05
C PHE A 137 2.07 28.34 16.14
N THR A 138 3.01 28.75 17.02
CA THR A 138 3.44 27.96 18.16
C THR A 138 3.50 28.82 19.41
N TYR A 139 3.14 28.22 20.54
CA TYR A 139 3.32 28.81 21.87
C TYR A 139 4.24 27.90 22.68
N VAL A 140 5.33 28.47 23.19
CA VAL A 140 6.41 27.74 23.86
C VAL A 140 6.59 28.26 25.28
N PHE A 141 6.81 27.38 26.23
CA PHE A 141 7.21 27.72 27.61
C PHE A 141 8.06 26.61 28.22
N THR A 142 8.75 26.91 29.30
CA THR A 142 9.49 25.91 30.05
C THR A 142 9.22 26.00 31.54
N THR A 143 9.13 24.84 32.20
CA THR A 143 9.05 24.75 33.67
C THR A 143 10.42 24.88 34.34
N GLY A 144 11.50 24.96 33.55
CA GLY A 144 12.87 25.19 33.98
C GLY A 144 13.37 26.60 33.70
N ASN A 145 14.66 26.82 33.95
CA ASN A 145 15.32 28.09 33.73
C ASN A 145 15.70 28.35 32.27
N GLU A 146 15.71 27.32 31.41
CA GLU A 146 16.14 27.41 30.02
C GLU A 146 15.12 26.74 29.10
N ILE A 147 14.97 27.29 27.90
CA ILE A 147 14.15 26.71 26.85
C ILE A 147 15.05 25.82 25.99
N ASP A 148 14.70 24.55 25.91
CA ASP A 148 15.38 23.62 25.02
C ASP A 148 15.18 24.03 23.56
N SER A 149 16.24 23.99 22.76
CA SER A 149 16.22 24.47 21.37
C SER A 149 16.66 23.43 20.34
N LEU A 150 17.18 22.27 20.81
CA LEU A 150 17.71 21.25 19.92
C LEU A 150 16.60 20.56 19.12
N SER A 151 16.94 20.08 17.93
CA SER A 151 16.01 19.40 17.04
C SER A 151 16.62 18.17 16.37
N ILE A 152 15.71 17.23 16.01
CA ILE A 152 16.02 16.07 15.16
C ILE A 152 15.10 16.16 13.96
N SER A 153 15.67 16.07 12.75
CA SER A 153 14.91 16.11 11.51
C SER A 153 15.45 15.14 10.45
N GLY A 154 14.57 14.76 9.56
CA GLY A 154 14.93 13.79 8.53
C GLY A 154 13.76 13.44 7.63
N LYS A 155 13.82 12.26 7.04
CA LYS A 155 12.84 11.74 6.09
C LYS A 155 12.51 10.29 6.39
N VAL A 156 11.25 9.92 6.12
CA VAL A 156 10.77 8.54 6.19
C VAL A 156 10.47 8.05 4.79
N VAL A 157 10.95 6.87 4.44
CA VAL A 157 10.70 6.19 3.17
C VAL A 157 10.23 4.76 3.41
N ASN A 158 9.58 4.16 2.43
CA ASN A 158 9.27 2.74 2.44
C ASN A 158 10.50 1.93 2.04
N SER A 159 10.84 0.88 2.78
CA SER A 159 12.05 0.08 2.51
C SER A 159 12.00 -0.68 1.18
N GLU A 160 10.80 -1.07 0.71
CA GLU A 160 10.64 -1.84 -0.52
C GLU A 160 10.53 -0.97 -1.77
N THR A 161 9.89 0.21 -1.66
CA THR A 161 9.64 1.09 -2.81
C THR A 161 10.58 2.28 -2.88
N GLN A 162 11.28 2.59 -1.77
CA GLN A 162 12.12 3.79 -1.58
C GLN A 162 11.36 5.12 -1.79
N GLU A 163 10.02 5.06 -1.76
CA GLU A 163 9.16 6.24 -1.87
C GLU A 163 8.96 6.92 -0.52
N PRO A 164 8.78 8.25 -0.51
CA PRO A 164 8.45 8.99 0.70
C PRO A 164 7.13 8.53 1.32
N GLU A 165 7.09 8.45 2.64
CA GLU A 165 5.90 8.03 3.39
C GLU A 165 5.32 9.18 4.19
N LYS A 166 4.09 9.57 3.88
CA LYS A 166 3.32 10.60 4.57
C LYS A 166 2.50 10.02 5.73
N GLU A 167 2.12 10.92 6.66
CA GLU A 167 1.25 10.57 7.78
C GLU A 167 1.84 9.50 8.71
N VAL A 168 3.18 9.42 8.78
CA VAL A 168 3.91 8.52 9.66
C VAL A 168 4.20 9.24 10.98
N THR A 169 3.93 8.60 12.08
CA THR A 169 4.31 9.10 13.40
C THR A 169 5.79 8.80 13.65
N VAL A 170 6.64 9.84 13.65
CA VAL A 170 8.05 9.73 14.06
C VAL A 170 8.16 10.16 15.50
N PHE A 171 8.77 9.33 16.36
CA PHE A 171 8.85 9.60 17.79
C PHE A 171 10.17 9.16 18.39
N ILE A 172 10.45 9.70 19.56
CA ILE A 172 11.68 9.41 20.30
C ILE A 172 11.39 9.03 21.75
N PHE A 173 12.26 8.18 22.28
CA PHE A 173 12.38 7.91 23.71
C PHE A 173 13.82 8.16 24.15
N THR A 174 14.01 8.63 25.39
CA THR A 174 15.34 8.55 25.98
C THR A 174 15.72 7.09 26.18
N GLU A 175 17.00 6.78 26.20
CA GLU A 175 17.49 5.41 26.36
C GLU A 175 16.90 4.71 27.59
N LYS A 176 16.75 5.44 28.70
CA LYS A 176 16.13 4.93 29.95
C LYS A 176 14.64 4.65 29.82
N GLN A 177 13.91 5.42 28.99
CA GLN A 177 12.47 5.28 28.82
C GLN A 177 12.10 4.20 27.81
N ASP A 178 12.96 3.92 26.86
CA ASP A 178 12.68 3.04 25.73
C ASP A 178 12.19 1.64 26.17
N SER A 179 12.91 0.97 27.05
CA SER A 179 12.55 -0.37 27.54
C SER A 179 11.25 -0.41 28.34
N LEU A 180 10.83 0.73 28.91
CA LEU A 180 9.63 0.84 29.72
C LEU A 180 8.39 1.23 28.92
N LEU A 181 8.55 2.05 27.87
CA LEU A 181 7.45 2.72 27.20
C LEU A 181 7.19 2.21 25.77
N PHE A 182 8.23 1.78 25.04
CA PHE A 182 8.08 1.31 23.66
C PHE A 182 7.10 0.12 23.58
N GLY A 183 6.12 0.22 22.67
CA GLY A 183 5.07 -0.79 22.51
C GLY A 183 4.07 -0.91 23.68
N LYS A 184 4.14 0.00 24.66
CA LYS A 184 3.30 -0.04 25.86
C LYS A 184 2.55 1.26 26.14
N LYS A 185 3.19 2.38 25.86
CA LYS A 185 2.65 3.73 26.10
C LYS A 185 2.92 4.65 24.93
N LYS A 186 2.04 5.63 24.74
CA LYS A 186 2.19 6.68 23.73
C LYS A 186 3.47 7.48 23.97
N PRO A 187 4.22 7.82 22.91
CA PRO A 187 5.40 8.65 23.02
C PRO A 187 5.03 10.09 23.41
N SER A 188 5.86 10.72 24.22
CA SER A 188 5.69 12.12 24.61
C SER A 188 6.22 13.10 23.54
N TYR A 189 7.28 12.74 22.84
CA TYR A 189 7.89 13.54 21.78
C TYR A 189 7.68 12.87 20.44
N TYR A 190 6.94 13.49 19.53
CA TYR A 190 6.66 12.96 18.21
C TYR A 190 6.41 14.08 17.19
N SER A 191 6.49 13.73 15.93
CA SER A 191 6.10 14.53 14.77
C SER A 191 5.40 13.62 13.76
N ILE A 192 4.61 14.20 12.86
CA ILE A 192 3.97 13.46 11.77
C ILE A 192 4.63 13.90 10.47
N THR A 193 4.94 12.96 9.57
CA THR A 193 5.56 13.27 8.28
C THR A 193 4.61 14.01 7.35
N ASP A 194 5.18 14.95 6.58
CA ASP A 194 4.50 15.65 5.50
C ASP A 194 4.35 14.76 4.24
N THR A 195 3.80 15.32 3.16
CA THR A 195 3.60 14.62 1.88
C THR A 195 4.90 14.18 1.20
N ALA A 196 6.02 14.82 1.54
CA ALA A 196 7.35 14.47 1.05
C ALA A 196 8.12 13.52 2.00
N GLY A 197 7.45 13.05 3.07
CA GLY A 197 8.02 12.16 4.07
C GLY A 197 8.91 12.86 5.11
N ASN A 198 8.98 14.19 5.13
CA ASN A 198 9.85 14.92 6.04
C ASN A 198 9.23 15.02 7.43
N PHE A 199 10.08 14.98 8.46
CA PHE A 199 9.71 15.18 9.86
C PHE A 199 10.68 16.11 10.57
N LYS A 200 10.20 16.77 11.64
CA LYS A 200 11.03 17.53 12.56
C LYS A 200 10.45 17.46 13.98
N ILE A 201 11.26 17.05 14.95
CA ILE A 201 10.97 17.08 16.38
C ILE A 201 11.86 18.15 16.99
N SER A 202 11.26 19.20 17.56
CA SER A 202 11.96 20.39 18.05
C SER A 202 11.86 20.53 19.57
N ASN A 203 12.62 21.48 20.11
CA ASN A 203 12.65 21.83 21.54
C ASN A 203 13.00 20.64 22.43
N LEU A 204 14.03 19.92 22.03
CA LEU A 204 14.53 18.74 22.73
C LEU A 204 15.70 19.14 23.65
N HIS A 205 15.71 18.49 24.80
CA HIS A 205 16.84 18.58 25.72
C HIS A 205 18.04 17.77 25.19
N ALA A 206 19.26 18.20 25.53
CA ALA A 206 20.48 17.46 25.20
C ALA A 206 20.48 16.09 25.92
N ASN A 207 20.31 15.01 25.18
CA ASN A 207 20.23 13.64 25.71
C ASN A 207 20.60 12.61 24.64
N THR A 208 20.59 11.32 25.03
CA THR A 208 20.67 10.20 24.10
C THR A 208 19.26 9.66 23.84
N TYR A 209 18.90 9.63 22.57
CA TYR A 209 17.56 9.22 22.11
C TYR A 209 17.62 8.01 21.20
N LYS A 210 16.61 7.17 21.28
CA LYS A 210 16.23 6.20 20.26
C LYS A 210 15.08 6.78 19.44
N ILE A 211 15.14 6.65 18.13
CA ILE A 211 14.13 7.15 17.20
C ILE A 211 13.42 5.99 16.51
N TYR A 212 12.13 6.19 16.28
CA TYR A 212 11.23 5.26 15.63
C TYR A 212 10.30 6.00 14.66
N ALA A 213 9.92 5.33 13.57
CA ALA A 213 8.85 5.74 12.69
C ALA A 213 7.77 4.66 12.69
N LEU A 214 6.51 5.03 12.84
CA LEU A 214 5.39 4.09 12.92
C LEU A 214 4.28 4.51 11.96
N LYS A 215 3.88 3.60 11.07
CA LYS A 215 2.74 3.77 10.20
C LYS A 215 1.65 2.77 10.56
N GLU A 216 0.52 3.28 11.01
CA GLU A 216 -0.62 2.55 11.54
C GLU A 216 -1.84 2.73 10.64
N ALA A 217 -2.70 1.74 10.57
CA ALA A 217 -4.02 1.87 9.92
C ALA A 217 -4.99 2.65 10.82
N SER A 218 -4.88 2.49 12.14
CA SER A 218 -5.67 3.19 13.16
C SER A 218 -4.72 3.81 14.19
N PRO A 219 -4.40 5.11 14.07
CA PRO A 219 -3.34 5.73 14.86
C PRO A 219 -3.62 5.73 16.37
N ASN A 220 -2.95 4.88 17.11
CA ASN A 220 -2.90 4.92 18.56
C ASN A 220 -1.52 5.35 19.11
N ARG A 221 -0.50 5.41 18.23
CA ARG A 221 0.91 5.73 18.49
C ARG A 221 1.62 4.70 19.37
N ILE A 222 1.17 3.46 19.27
CA ILE A 222 1.77 2.32 20.01
C ILE A 222 1.99 1.21 18.98
N PHE A 223 3.22 0.72 18.87
CA PHE A 223 3.51 -0.44 18.01
C PHE A 223 2.99 -1.71 18.70
N ASP A 224 1.81 -2.17 18.33
CA ASP A 224 1.10 -3.30 18.95
C ASP A 224 0.49 -4.29 17.97
N ASN A 225 0.61 -4.05 16.68
CA ASN A 225 0.02 -4.88 15.62
C ASN A 225 1.06 -5.33 14.59
N ASP A 226 1.03 -6.61 14.23
CA ASP A 226 1.93 -7.21 13.22
C ASP A 226 1.76 -6.62 11.80
N ASN A 227 0.66 -5.90 11.54
CA ASN A 227 0.40 -5.25 10.24
C ASN A 227 0.97 -3.83 10.14
N GLU A 228 1.44 -3.27 11.22
CA GLU A 228 2.06 -1.95 11.25
C GLU A 228 3.45 -1.96 10.62
N LEU A 229 3.81 -0.84 9.98
CA LEU A 229 5.16 -0.65 9.50
C LEU A 229 5.94 0.13 10.55
N ILE A 230 7.15 -0.35 10.84
CA ILE A 230 8.06 0.27 11.80
C ILE A 230 9.38 0.65 11.12
N GLY A 231 9.90 1.83 11.44
CA GLY A 231 11.24 2.27 11.05
C GLY A 231 12.09 2.52 12.28
N ILE A 232 13.35 2.18 12.21
CA ILE A 232 14.32 2.36 13.30
C ILE A 232 15.62 2.96 12.79
N LEU A 233 16.37 3.58 13.68
CA LEU A 233 17.79 3.83 13.48
C LEU A 233 18.56 2.81 14.33
N PRO A 234 19.52 2.04 13.77
CA PRO A 234 20.29 1.06 14.54
C PRO A 234 21.03 1.66 15.72
N GLN A 235 21.57 2.87 15.54
CA GLN A 235 22.35 3.59 16.54
C GLN A 235 21.49 4.60 17.30
N ASN A 236 21.86 4.87 18.54
CA ASN A 236 21.23 5.92 19.35
C ASN A 236 21.73 7.30 18.91
N ILE A 237 20.87 8.30 18.96
CA ILE A 237 21.20 9.70 18.65
C ILE A 237 21.69 10.39 19.92
N ARG A 238 22.98 10.75 19.97
CA ARG A 238 23.55 11.60 21.01
C ARG A 238 23.31 13.07 20.66
N LEU A 239 22.18 13.62 21.07
CA LEU A 239 21.77 14.97 20.72
C LEU A 239 22.55 16.00 21.55
N ARG A 240 23.50 16.71 20.93
CA ARG A 240 24.28 17.83 21.49
C ARG A 240 24.17 19.08 20.64
N LYS A 241 23.81 18.93 19.39
CA LYS A 241 23.50 19.96 18.40
C LYS A 241 22.35 19.48 17.54
N ASP A 242 21.75 20.35 16.76
CA ASP A 242 20.72 19.98 15.79
C ASP A 242 21.21 18.82 14.93
N THR A 243 20.40 17.77 14.84
CA THR A 243 20.69 16.58 14.03
C THR A 243 19.74 16.55 12.86
N THR A 244 20.30 16.58 11.65
CA THR A 244 19.53 16.62 10.39
C THR A 244 19.91 15.46 9.49
N GLY A 245 19.07 15.19 8.46
CA GLY A 245 19.37 14.17 7.45
C GLY A 245 19.14 12.74 7.93
N ILE A 246 18.42 12.53 9.02
CA ILE A 246 18.04 11.18 9.45
C ILE A 246 17.11 10.56 8.40
N GLN A 247 17.48 9.38 7.88
CA GLN A 247 16.59 8.57 7.05
C GLN A 247 16.09 7.38 7.86
N LEU A 248 14.76 7.21 7.91
CA LEU A 248 14.11 6.06 8.51
C LEU A 248 13.40 5.28 7.42
N GLU A 249 13.66 3.98 7.36
CA GLU A 249 13.04 3.07 6.41
C GLU A 249 11.96 2.26 7.11
N LEU A 250 10.72 2.37 6.61
CA LEU A 250 9.60 1.60 7.13
C LEU A 250 9.63 0.18 6.58
N PHE A 251 9.57 -0.77 7.47
CA PHE A 251 9.47 -2.19 7.14
C PHE A 251 8.42 -2.88 8.00
N ARG A 252 7.94 -4.03 7.52
CA ARG A 252 7.07 -4.90 8.31
C ARG A 252 7.94 -5.83 9.15
N GLN A 253 7.75 -5.79 10.47
CA GLN A 253 8.40 -6.73 11.38
C GLN A 253 7.89 -8.14 11.15
N VAL A 254 8.78 -9.12 10.97
CA VAL A 254 8.36 -10.52 10.97
C VAL A 254 7.83 -10.88 12.36
N PRO A 255 6.61 -11.38 12.46
CA PRO A 255 6.03 -11.77 13.74
C PRO A 255 6.88 -12.80 14.48
N GLN A 256 7.15 -12.58 15.75
CA GLN A 256 7.97 -13.51 16.54
C GLN A 256 7.25 -14.85 16.73
N LYS A 257 5.96 -14.80 17.05
CA LYS A 257 5.14 -16.00 17.23
C LYS A 257 4.44 -16.35 15.94
N PHE A 258 4.55 -17.61 15.53
CA PHE A 258 3.75 -18.13 14.44
C PHE A 258 2.27 -18.16 14.85
N ARG A 259 1.40 -17.83 13.91
CA ARG A 259 -0.06 -17.93 14.06
C ARG A 259 -0.69 -18.29 12.73
N VAL A 260 -1.69 -19.14 12.78
CA VAL A 260 -2.60 -19.36 11.66
C VAL A 260 -3.59 -18.19 11.63
N THR A 261 -3.53 -17.38 10.58
CA THR A 261 -4.37 -16.18 10.41
C THR A 261 -5.72 -16.49 9.79
N GLU A 262 -5.76 -17.49 8.91
CA GLU A 262 -6.98 -17.96 8.30
C GLU A 262 -7.00 -19.48 8.25
N ARG A 263 -8.17 -20.05 8.47
CA ARG A 263 -8.44 -21.49 8.33
C ARG A 263 -9.87 -21.70 7.85
N ARG A 264 -10.04 -22.46 6.79
CA ARG A 264 -11.39 -22.78 6.28
C ARG A 264 -11.38 -24.09 5.49
N ILE A 265 -12.56 -24.65 5.33
CA ILE A 265 -12.81 -25.69 4.33
C ILE A 265 -13.53 -24.99 3.17
N ASP A 266 -12.93 -25.03 2.00
CA ASP A 266 -13.52 -24.41 0.81
C ASP A 266 -14.75 -25.23 0.31
N PRO A 267 -15.64 -24.66 -0.52
CA PRO A 267 -16.82 -25.35 -1.04
C PRO A 267 -16.54 -26.63 -1.83
N ASP A 268 -15.30 -26.83 -2.25
CA ASP A 268 -14.82 -28.04 -2.93
C ASP A 268 -14.13 -29.04 -1.99
N GLY A 269 -14.13 -28.77 -0.69
CA GLY A 269 -13.62 -29.65 0.35
C GLY A 269 -12.11 -29.60 0.56
N LYS A 270 -11.36 -28.70 -0.13
CA LYS A 270 -9.97 -28.48 0.22
C LYS A 270 -9.85 -27.63 1.47
N LEU A 271 -8.84 -27.89 2.27
CA LEU A 271 -8.54 -27.08 3.44
C LEU A 271 -7.60 -25.95 3.00
N PHE A 272 -7.88 -24.74 3.45
CA PHE A 272 -7.03 -23.58 3.24
C PHE A 272 -6.54 -23.04 4.56
N PHE A 273 -5.24 -22.70 4.59
CA PHE A 273 -4.58 -22.07 5.73
C PHE A 273 -3.74 -20.90 5.25
N SER A 274 -3.77 -19.78 5.97
CA SER A 274 -2.78 -18.72 5.84
C SER A 274 -2.10 -18.45 7.16
N PHE A 275 -0.90 -17.90 7.09
CA PHE A 275 -0.02 -17.73 8.23
C PHE A 275 0.46 -16.27 8.30
N ASN A 276 0.79 -15.81 9.50
CA ASN A 276 1.32 -14.46 9.70
C ASN A 276 2.81 -14.33 9.28
N LYS A 277 3.47 -15.44 8.98
CA LYS A 277 4.85 -15.47 8.44
C LYS A 277 5.11 -16.76 7.67
N SER A 278 6.13 -16.73 6.80
CA SER A 278 6.62 -17.89 6.08
C SER A 278 7.13 -18.98 7.01
N ILE A 279 7.01 -20.23 6.58
CA ILE A 279 7.50 -21.40 7.30
C ILE A 279 8.71 -21.95 6.54
N ASP A 280 9.85 -22.08 7.22
CA ASP A 280 11.03 -22.75 6.66
C ASP A 280 10.85 -24.27 6.69
N GLN A 281 11.14 -24.93 5.56
CA GLN A 281 10.88 -26.35 5.36
C GLN A 281 9.50 -26.76 5.93
N PRO A 282 8.42 -26.24 5.31
CA PRO A 282 7.08 -26.34 5.86
C PRO A 282 6.54 -27.76 5.78
N GLU A 283 5.89 -28.20 6.84
CA GLU A 283 5.18 -29.47 6.90
C GLU A 283 3.82 -29.29 7.60
N ILE A 284 2.82 -30.03 7.13
CA ILE A 284 1.50 -30.11 7.75
C ILE A 284 1.23 -31.57 8.11
N ARG A 285 0.81 -31.82 9.36
CA ARG A 285 0.39 -33.16 9.83
C ARG A 285 -1.03 -33.13 10.35
N ILE A 286 -1.80 -34.18 10.02
CA ILE A 286 -3.12 -34.43 10.58
C ILE A 286 -2.93 -35.37 11.77
N LEU A 287 -3.26 -34.88 12.96
CA LEU A 287 -3.08 -35.64 14.20
C LEU A 287 -4.29 -36.54 14.47
N LYS A 288 -4.03 -37.75 15.04
CA LYS A 288 -5.06 -38.72 15.44
C LYS A 288 -5.88 -39.32 14.29
N ASN A 289 -5.41 -39.17 13.04
CA ASN A 289 -5.99 -39.82 11.88
C ASN A 289 -4.87 -40.12 10.87
N GLU A 290 -4.21 -41.27 11.03
CA GLU A 290 -3.07 -41.67 10.20
C GLU A 290 -3.45 -41.88 8.73
N VAL A 291 -4.67 -42.33 8.44
CA VAL A 291 -5.14 -42.57 7.07
C VAL A 291 -5.21 -41.26 6.32
N LEU A 292 -5.89 -40.26 6.89
CA LEU A 292 -5.96 -38.94 6.28
C LEU A 292 -4.59 -38.27 6.20
N ASP A 293 -3.72 -38.47 7.20
CA ASP A 293 -2.37 -37.92 7.19
C ASP A 293 -1.50 -38.48 6.08
N LYS A 294 -1.56 -39.79 5.84
CA LYS A 294 -0.80 -40.46 4.78
C LYS A 294 -1.31 -40.14 3.36
N GLN A 295 -2.62 -39.92 3.22
CA GLN A 295 -3.26 -39.70 1.92
C GLN A 295 -3.42 -38.20 1.54
N LYS A 296 -3.10 -37.29 2.46
CA LYS A 296 -3.19 -35.85 2.17
C LYS A 296 -2.18 -35.41 1.12
N ILE A 297 -2.58 -34.47 0.30
CA ILE A 297 -1.67 -33.73 -0.58
C ILE A 297 -1.61 -32.30 -0.09
N VAL A 298 -0.40 -31.79 0.12
CA VAL A 298 -0.17 -30.43 0.61
C VAL A 298 0.50 -29.62 -0.49
N GLU A 299 -0.03 -28.43 -0.74
CA GLU A 299 0.50 -27.44 -1.67
C GLU A 299 0.73 -26.14 -0.91
N PHE A 300 1.99 -25.77 -0.70
CA PHE A 300 2.35 -24.45 -0.20
C PHE A 300 2.49 -23.46 -1.37
N ASN A 301 2.17 -22.20 -1.12
CA ASN A 301 2.51 -21.15 -2.08
C ASN A 301 4.04 -20.91 -2.07
N LYS A 302 4.55 -20.14 -3.05
CA LYS A 302 5.99 -19.84 -3.20
C LYS A 302 6.62 -19.20 -1.96
N ALA A 303 5.85 -18.39 -1.22
CA ALA A 303 6.30 -17.74 0.01
C ALA A 303 6.22 -18.64 1.26
N ALA A 304 5.58 -19.80 1.17
CA ALA A 304 5.29 -20.69 2.29
C ALA A 304 4.55 -20.00 3.45
N ASP A 305 3.72 -18.98 3.14
CA ASP A 305 2.85 -18.27 4.08
C ASP A 305 1.37 -18.67 3.95
N SER A 306 1.07 -19.59 3.05
CA SER A 306 -0.23 -20.22 2.91
C SER A 306 -0.12 -21.64 2.37
N ALA A 307 -1.12 -22.46 2.67
CA ALA A 307 -1.17 -23.84 2.22
C ALA A 307 -2.59 -24.27 1.86
N LYS A 308 -2.69 -25.15 0.86
CA LYS A 308 -3.88 -25.90 0.52
C LYS A 308 -3.63 -27.37 0.84
N VAL A 309 -4.60 -28.02 1.49
CA VAL A 309 -4.53 -29.46 1.78
C VAL A 309 -5.71 -30.14 1.12
N TYR A 310 -5.42 -31.11 0.28
CA TYR A 310 -6.41 -31.93 -0.42
C TYR A 310 -6.53 -33.25 0.31
N LEU A 311 -7.76 -33.60 0.70
CA LEU A 311 -8.11 -34.87 1.34
C LEU A 311 -8.99 -35.68 0.41
N ARG A 312 -8.64 -36.95 0.16
CA ARG A 312 -9.48 -37.84 -0.67
C ARG A 312 -10.87 -37.98 -0.05
N GLU A 313 -10.90 -38.15 1.24
CA GLU A 313 -12.13 -38.27 2.01
C GLU A 313 -12.32 -37.09 2.96
N THR A 314 -13.54 -36.62 3.08
CA THR A 314 -13.93 -35.51 3.98
C THR A 314 -14.92 -35.98 5.05
N ASN A 315 -14.97 -37.30 5.31
CA ASN A 315 -15.86 -37.85 6.32
C ASN A 315 -15.23 -37.77 7.72
N PHE A 316 -15.28 -36.58 8.30
CA PHE A 316 -14.84 -36.29 9.68
C PHE A 316 -15.70 -35.16 10.27
N ASP A 317 -15.94 -35.19 11.56
CA ASP A 317 -16.56 -34.07 12.28
C ASP A 317 -15.54 -32.99 12.62
N SER A 318 -14.34 -33.40 13.01
CA SER A 318 -13.23 -32.49 13.27
C SER A 318 -11.87 -33.18 13.07
N ILE A 319 -10.89 -32.39 12.65
CA ILE A 319 -9.50 -32.82 12.55
C ILE A 319 -8.58 -31.84 13.28
N LYS A 320 -7.51 -32.37 13.86
CA LYS A 320 -6.42 -31.57 14.41
C LYS A 320 -5.30 -31.50 13.39
N VAL A 321 -4.90 -30.30 13.05
CA VAL A 321 -3.87 -30.02 12.05
C VAL A 321 -2.70 -29.33 12.73
N ALA A 322 -1.51 -29.93 12.67
CA ALA A 322 -0.27 -29.36 13.17
C ALA A 322 0.55 -28.79 12.01
N PHE A 323 1.13 -27.62 12.25
CA PHE A 323 2.05 -26.93 11.33
C PHE A 323 3.46 -27.05 11.91
N LEU A 324 4.43 -27.44 11.08
CA LEU A 324 5.80 -27.66 11.51
C LEU A 324 6.76 -26.86 10.64
N SER A 325 7.88 -26.47 11.23
CA SER A 325 9.05 -25.91 10.55
C SER A 325 10.26 -26.73 10.90
N ASN A 326 10.99 -27.24 9.90
CA ASN A 326 12.15 -28.12 10.15
C ASN A 326 11.82 -29.27 11.12
N GLY A 327 10.63 -29.88 11.00
CA GLY A 327 10.15 -30.98 11.85
C GLY A 327 9.69 -30.58 13.26
N LYS A 328 9.82 -29.30 13.66
CA LYS A 328 9.38 -28.78 14.97
C LYS A 328 7.99 -28.17 14.86
N ALA A 329 7.11 -28.54 15.78
CA ALA A 329 5.75 -27.99 15.83
C ALA A 329 5.76 -26.48 16.13
N LEU A 330 5.03 -25.72 15.32
CA LEU A 330 4.82 -24.28 15.47
C LEU A 330 3.47 -23.99 16.14
N ASP A 331 2.41 -24.66 15.66
CA ASP A 331 1.03 -24.46 16.13
C ASP A 331 0.19 -25.70 15.79
N THR A 332 -0.92 -25.87 16.50
CA THR A 332 -1.91 -26.92 16.25
C THR A 332 -3.30 -26.34 16.37
N ILE A 333 -4.08 -26.51 15.32
CA ILE A 333 -5.46 -26.03 15.28
C ILE A 333 -6.44 -27.19 15.14
N THR A 334 -7.70 -26.95 15.54
CA THR A 334 -8.81 -27.83 15.23
C THR A 334 -9.68 -27.20 14.16
N LEU A 335 -9.90 -27.96 13.08
CA LEU A 335 -10.84 -27.61 12.02
C LEU A 335 -12.08 -28.49 12.17
N ARG A 336 -13.26 -27.89 12.14
CA ARG A 336 -14.55 -28.57 12.26
C ARG A 336 -15.29 -28.49 10.93
N ARG A 337 -15.91 -29.59 10.54
CA ARG A 337 -16.83 -29.65 9.41
C ARG A 337 -18.25 -29.34 9.92
N GLY A 338 -19.01 -28.57 9.14
CA GLY A 338 -20.43 -28.39 9.39
C GLY A 338 -21.22 -29.67 9.09
N LYS A 339 -22.18 -30.03 9.93
CA LYS A 339 -22.98 -31.26 9.76
C LYS A 339 -23.74 -31.37 8.43
N ARG A 340 -24.00 -30.20 7.78
CA ARG A 340 -24.72 -30.10 6.50
C ARG A 340 -23.80 -29.77 5.33
N ASP A 341 -22.50 -29.71 5.53
CA ASP A 341 -21.56 -29.34 4.46
C ASP A 341 -21.51 -30.44 3.40
N THR A 342 -21.75 -30.03 2.17
CA THR A 342 -21.58 -30.85 0.98
C THR A 342 -20.54 -30.20 0.08
N TYR A 343 -19.63 -30.99 -0.44
CA TYR A 343 -18.51 -30.49 -1.24
C TYR A 343 -18.71 -30.88 -2.70
N LYS A 344 -18.67 -29.87 -3.61
CA LYS A 344 -18.76 -30.08 -5.05
C LYS A 344 -17.36 -30.08 -5.66
N ARG A 345 -16.87 -31.23 -6.04
CA ARG A 345 -15.56 -31.41 -6.67
C ARG A 345 -15.76 -31.56 -8.17
N ILE A 346 -15.63 -30.45 -8.89
CA ILE A 346 -15.73 -30.43 -10.35
C ILE A 346 -14.33 -30.14 -10.88
N LEU A 347 -13.76 -31.08 -11.62
CA LEU A 347 -12.48 -30.88 -12.28
C LEU A 347 -12.63 -29.89 -13.43
N SER A 348 -11.83 -28.83 -13.40
CA SER A 348 -11.74 -27.81 -14.45
C SER A 348 -10.30 -27.63 -14.88
N ILE A 349 -10.11 -27.39 -16.18
CA ILE A 349 -8.80 -27.11 -16.78
C ILE A 349 -8.85 -25.69 -17.35
N THR A 350 -7.89 -24.86 -16.97
CA THR A 350 -7.64 -23.53 -17.54
C THR A 350 -6.40 -23.55 -18.40
N ASN A 351 -6.21 -22.55 -19.24
CA ASN A 351 -5.06 -22.47 -20.15
C ASN A 351 -4.51 -21.02 -20.23
N ASN A 352 -3.34 -20.87 -20.83
CA ASN A 352 -2.63 -19.61 -21.02
C ASN A 352 -2.87 -18.95 -22.39
N ALA A 353 -3.67 -19.54 -23.29
CA ALA A 353 -3.83 -19.01 -24.63
C ALA A 353 -4.81 -17.84 -24.72
N ALA A 354 -5.93 -17.87 -23.97
CA ALA A 354 -6.96 -16.82 -23.99
C ALA A 354 -7.32 -16.32 -25.41
N GLY A 355 -7.39 -17.24 -26.38
CA GLY A 355 -7.60 -16.96 -27.81
C GLY A 355 -6.32 -16.66 -28.60
N LEU A 356 -5.24 -16.21 -27.97
CA LEU A 356 -3.93 -15.95 -28.57
C LEU A 356 -2.82 -16.56 -27.73
N LEU A 357 -2.13 -17.57 -28.27
CA LEU A 357 -0.97 -18.16 -27.60
C LEU A 357 0.29 -17.34 -27.88
N LYS A 358 1.05 -17.03 -26.86
CA LYS A 358 2.33 -16.33 -26.99
C LYS A 358 3.30 -17.14 -27.85
N PRO A 359 4.03 -16.53 -28.81
CA PRO A 359 5.02 -17.25 -29.62
C PRO A 359 6.10 -17.91 -28.76
N LYS A 360 6.63 -19.02 -29.27
CA LYS A 360 7.70 -19.80 -28.62
C LYS A 360 7.34 -20.33 -27.23
N THR A 361 6.05 -20.43 -26.89
CA THR A 361 5.60 -21.03 -25.63
C THR A 361 4.74 -22.26 -25.87
N ALA A 362 4.75 -23.18 -24.91
CA ALA A 362 3.81 -24.29 -24.91
C ALA A 362 2.42 -23.85 -24.43
N LEU A 363 1.38 -24.56 -24.86
CA LEU A 363 0.06 -24.39 -24.28
C LEU A 363 0.07 -24.96 -22.84
N GLN A 364 0.01 -24.09 -21.86
CA GLN A 364 -0.06 -24.48 -20.45
C GLN A 364 -1.48 -24.84 -20.08
N LEU A 365 -1.67 -25.99 -19.45
CA LEU A 365 -2.92 -26.48 -18.93
C LEU A 365 -2.82 -26.57 -17.40
N THR A 366 -3.69 -25.87 -16.69
CA THR A 366 -3.68 -25.87 -15.22
C THR A 366 -4.99 -26.38 -14.68
N SER A 367 -4.95 -27.44 -13.88
CA SER A 367 -6.12 -27.98 -13.19
C SER A 367 -6.37 -27.28 -11.85
N ASN A 368 -7.62 -27.23 -11.42
CA ASN A 368 -7.99 -26.73 -10.09
C ASN A 368 -7.65 -27.73 -8.96
N PHE A 369 -7.54 -29.03 -9.28
CA PHE A 369 -7.16 -30.10 -8.36
C PHE A 369 -5.89 -30.82 -8.83
N PRO A 370 -5.13 -31.44 -7.91
CA PRO A 370 -4.03 -32.33 -8.28
C PRO A 370 -4.52 -33.47 -9.19
N ILE A 371 -3.77 -33.74 -10.25
CA ILE A 371 -4.08 -34.78 -11.22
C ILE A 371 -3.40 -36.08 -10.81
N GLU A 372 -4.16 -37.17 -10.81
CA GLU A 372 -3.70 -38.53 -10.55
C GLU A 372 -3.19 -39.18 -11.82
N SER A 373 -3.94 -39.07 -12.93
CA SER A 373 -3.57 -39.64 -14.21
C SER A 373 -4.02 -38.81 -15.40
N THR A 374 -3.34 -39.01 -16.53
CA THR A 374 -3.68 -38.39 -17.81
C THR A 374 -3.78 -39.45 -18.88
N ASN A 375 -4.67 -39.26 -19.89
CA ASN A 375 -4.79 -40.09 -21.07
C ASN A 375 -4.65 -39.23 -22.31
N GLU A 376 -3.44 -39.21 -22.89
CA GLU A 376 -3.12 -38.40 -24.06
C GLU A 376 -3.91 -38.81 -25.32
N ALA A 377 -4.35 -40.08 -25.42
CA ALA A 377 -5.17 -40.55 -26.54
C ALA A 377 -6.55 -39.86 -26.60
N GLN A 378 -6.96 -39.22 -25.50
CA GLN A 378 -8.20 -38.43 -25.42
C GLN A 378 -8.01 -36.96 -25.85
N ILE A 379 -6.80 -36.58 -26.29
CA ILE A 379 -6.51 -35.23 -26.83
C ILE A 379 -6.58 -35.31 -28.35
N VAL A 380 -7.36 -34.39 -28.94
CA VAL A 380 -7.38 -34.18 -30.38
C VAL A 380 -6.91 -32.77 -30.68
N LEU A 381 -5.86 -32.65 -31.46
CA LEU A 381 -5.34 -31.38 -31.95
C LEU A 381 -5.71 -31.21 -33.42
N ASN A 382 -6.36 -30.10 -33.74
CA ASN A 382 -6.62 -29.69 -35.10
C ASN A 382 -5.85 -28.41 -35.43
N GLU A 383 -5.25 -28.35 -36.62
CA GLU A 383 -4.65 -27.15 -37.23
C GLU A 383 -5.47 -26.84 -38.50
N ASP A 384 -6.14 -25.68 -38.55
CA ASP A 384 -7.07 -25.29 -39.64
C ASP A 384 -8.10 -26.40 -39.91
N SER A 385 -8.70 -26.97 -38.87
CA SER A 385 -9.66 -28.08 -38.93
C SER A 385 -9.11 -29.44 -39.38
N VAL A 386 -7.79 -29.55 -39.60
CA VAL A 386 -7.14 -30.82 -40.00
C VAL A 386 -6.48 -31.45 -38.76
N PRO A 387 -6.80 -32.72 -38.43
CA PRO A 387 -6.17 -33.41 -37.32
C PRO A 387 -4.65 -33.47 -37.45
N LYS A 388 -3.95 -33.24 -36.33
CA LYS A 388 -2.50 -33.27 -36.21
C LYS A 388 -2.08 -34.21 -35.09
N TYR A 389 -0.91 -34.79 -35.30
CA TYR A 389 -0.26 -35.71 -34.35
C TYR A 389 1.13 -35.16 -34.02
N GLY A 390 1.83 -35.80 -33.09
CA GLY A 390 3.19 -35.44 -32.74
C GLY A 390 3.28 -34.31 -31.72
N PHE A 391 2.20 -34.01 -30.98
CA PHE A 391 2.26 -33.24 -29.76
C PHE A 391 2.71 -34.14 -28.57
N SER A 392 3.18 -33.52 -27.50
CA SER A 392 3.44 -34.19 -26.22
C SER A 392 2.81 -33.42 -25.07
N LEU A 393 2.29 -34.18 -24.11
CA LEU A 393 1.76 -33.62 -22.85
C LEU A 393 2.77 -33.89 -21.73
N GLU A 394 3.44 -32.87 -21.27
CA GLU A 394 4.45 -32.96 -20.22
C GLU A 394 3.92 -32.41 -18.89
N LYS A 395 4.09 -33.18 -17.83
CA LYS A 395 3.77 -32.73 -16.46
C LYS A 395 4.89 -31.84 -15.94
N ASP A 396 4.53 -30.72 -15.28
CA ASP A 396 5.48 -29.92 -14.51
C ASP A 396 6.02 -30.75 -13.33
N PRO A 397 7.34 -30.93 -13.21
CA PRO A 397 7.93 -31.73 -12.13
C PRO A 397 7.70 -31.13 -10.72
N PHE A 398 7.43 -29.84 -10.63
CA PHE A 398 7.20 -29.10 -9.38
C PHE A 398 5.72 -28.83 -9.08
N SER A 399 4.81 -29.31 -9.94
CA SER A 399 3.37 -29.10 -9.77
C SER A 399 2.57 -30.36 -10.05
N LEU A 400 1.60 -30.64 -9.21
CA LEU A 400 0.65 -31.72 -9.44
C LEU A 400 -0.54 -31.30 -10.33
N LYS A 401 -0.57 -30.05 -10.77
CA LYS A 401 -1.70 -29.43 -11.47
C LYS A 401 -1.36 -28.86 -12.83
N ASN A 402 -0.06 -28.63 -13.11
CA ASN A 402 0.36 -27.97 -14.33
C ASN A 402 0.90 -28.96 -15.34
N TYR A 403 0.47 -28.78 -16.58
CA TYR A 403 0.88 -29.56 -17.74
C TYR A 403 1.17 -28.63 -18.90
N SER A 404 2.12 -29.00 -19.74
CA SER A 404 2.49 -28.30 -20.97
C SER A 404 2.18 -29.16 -22.17
N LEU A 405 1.29 -28.73 -23.04
CA LEU A 405 1.11 -29.34 -24.35
C LEU A 405 2.08 -28.67 -25.32
N LYS A 406 3.05 -29.44 -25.79
CA LYS A 406 4.07 -29.00 -26.72
C LYS A 406 3.71 -29.43 -28.14
N TYR A 407 3.79 -28.52 -29.08
CA TYR A 407 3.61 -28.73 -30.50
C TYR A 407 4.37 -27.62 -31.24
N PRO A 408 4.88 -27.84 -32.46
CA PRO A 408 5.52 -26.77 -33.25
C PRO A 408 4.47 -25.82 -33.87
N TRP A 409 3.91 -24.96 -32.99
CA TRP A 409 2.90 -23.98 -33.37
C TRP A 409 3.39 -23.09 -34.52
N LYS A 410 2.56 -22.86 -35.52
CA LYS A 410 2.89 -22.06 -36.72
C LYS A 410 2.09 -20.77 -36.73
N ASP A 411 2.73 -19.69 -37.17
CA ASP A 411 2.09 -18.41 -37.35
C ASP A 411 0.95 -18.45 -38.40
N GLY A 412 -0.10 -17.64 -38.16
CA GLY A 412 -1.26 -17.56 -39.02
C GLY A 412 -2.18 -18.78 -39.06
N LYS A 413 -1.94 -19.79 -38.22
CA LYS A 413 -2.77 -20.99 -38.07
C LYS A 413 -3.76 -20.89 -36.94
N HIS A 414 -4.93 -21.49 -37.12
CA HIS A 414 -5.93 -21.68 -36.09
C HIS A 414 -5.78 -23.10 -35.48
N TYR A 415 -5.82 -23.17 -34.17
CA TYR A 415 -5.70 -24.43 -33.44
C TYR A 415 -6.90 -24.65 -32.53
N ASP A 416 -7.42 -25.89 -32.59
CA ASP A 416 -8.40 -26.40 -31.65
C ASP A 416 -7.83 -27.60 -30.91
N VAL A 417 -7.62 -27.46 -29.63
CA VAL A 417 -7.24 -28.57 -28.74
C VAL A 417 -8.48 -29.04 -28.02
N LEU A 418 -8.98 -30.21 -28.42
CA LEU A 418 -10.10 -30.87 -27.81
C LEU A 418 -9.59 -31.81 -26.70
N LEU A 419 -9.95 -31.50 -25.49
CA LEU A 419 -9.79 -32.38 -24.32
C LEU A 419 -11.08 -33.15 -24.12
N ASN A 420 -11.11 -34.43 -24.53
CA ASN A 420 -12.28 -35.29 -24.30
C ASN A 420 -12.43 -35.60 -22.80
N GLU A 421 -13.59 -36.12 -22.42
CA GLU A 421 -13.84 -36.54 -21.06
C GLU A 421 -12.83 -37.64 -20.65
N GLY A 422 -12.18 -37.46 -19.51
CA GLY A 422 -11.17 -38.40 -19.00
C GLY A 422 -9.76 -38.21 -19.57
N THR A 423 -9.49 -37.12 -20.29
CA THR A 423 -8.11 -36.70 -20.60
C THR A 423 -7.32 -36.48 -19.31
N PHE A 424 -7.94 -35.91 -18.29
CA PHE A 424 -7.39 -35.70 -16.94
C PHE A 424 -8.33 -36.34 -15.91
N ILE A 425 -7.75 -37.04 -14.97
CA ILE A 425 -8.45 -37.61 -13.81
C ILE A 425 -7.77 -37.08 -12.57
N ASP A 426 -8.55 -36.40 -11.71
CA ASP A 426 -8.03 -35.86 -10.47
C ASP A 426 -7.89 -36.93 -9.37
N ILE A 427 -7.27 -36.54 -8.25
CA ILE A 427 -7.07 -37.43 -7.09
C ILE A 427 -8.37 -37.92 -6.44
N PHE A 428 -9.51 -37.38 -6.81
CA PHE A 428 -10.83 -37.80 -6.34
C PHE A 428 -11.54 -38.71 -7.33
N GLY A 429 -10.92 -39.02 -8.46
CA GLY A 429 -11.48 -39.81 -9.52
C GLY A 429 -12.41 -39.04 -10.47
N ASN A 430 -12.53 -37.72 -10.34
CA ASN A 430 -13.32 -36.93 -11.27
C ASN A 430 -12.59 -36.77 -12.60
N LYS A 431 -13.35 -36.87 -13.67
CA LYS A 431 -12.88 -36.64 -15.04
C LYS A 431 -13.14 -35.18 -15.45
N ASN A 432 -12.27 -34.61 -16.26
CA ASN A 432 -12.58 -33.35 -16.91
C ASN A 432 -13.77 -33.52 -17.85
N LYS A 433 -14.60 -32.49 -17.97
CA LYS A 433 -15.60 -32.43 -19.04
C LYS A 433 -14.93 -32.21 -20.38
N LYS A 434 -15.60 -32.66 -21.45
CA LYS A 434 -15.20 -32.35 -22.82
C LYS A 434 -15.09 -30.83 -23.00
N THR A 435 -13.92 -30.35 -23.42
CA THR A 435 -13.62 -28.91 -23.56
C THR A 435 -12.75 -28.69 -24.80
N THR A 436 -13.08 -27.68 -25.58
CA THR A 436 -12.25 -27.24 -26.72
C THR A 436 -11.54 -25.94 -26.34
N ILE A 437 -10.25 -25.88 -26.56
CA ILE A 437 -9.42 -24.70 -26.40
C ILE A 437 -9.05 -24.22 -27.80
N SER A 438 -9.67 -23.12 -28.23
CA SER A 438 -9.44 -22.54 -29.55
C SER A 438 -8.52 -21.32 -29.43
N PHE A 439 -7.47 -21.26 -30.27
CA PHE A 439 -6.54 -20.15 -30.27
C PHE A 439 -5.78 -20.05 -31.60
N GLN A 440 -5.14 -18.90 -31.78
CA GLN A 440 -4.12 -18.66 -32.81
C GLN A 440 -2.78 -18.37 -32.16
N LEU A 441 -1.69 -18.57 -32.87
CA LEU A 441 -0.40 -18.08 -32.41
C LEU A 441 -0.38 -16.55 -32.56
N ASN A 442 -0.04 -15.84 -31.51
CA ASN A 442 0.12 -14.39 -31.59
C ASN A 442 1.37 -14.07 -32.43
N LYS A 443 1.34 -12.97 -33.16
CA LYS A 443 2.48 -12.58 -34.01
C LYS A 443 3.67 -12.15 -33.15
N GLU A 444 4.89 -12.55 -33.53
CA GLU A 444 6.11 -12.13 -32.86
C GLU A 444 6.28 -10.60 -32.85
N GLU A 445 5.83 -9.93 -33.92
CA GLU A 445 5.86 -8.48 -34.06
C GLU A 445 5.06 -7.72 -32.97
N ASN A 446 4.15 -8.37 -32.25
CA ASN A 446 3.41 -7.78 -31.13
C ASN A 446 4.23 -7.75 -29.82
N TYR A 447 5.39 -8.35 -29.84
CA TYR A 447 6.32 -8.43 -28.72
C TYR A 447 7.60 -7.68 -29.03
N GLY A 448 8.41 -7.44 -28.04
CA GLY A 448 9.74 -6.86 -28.18
C GLY A 448 10.80 -7.67 -27.47
N THR A 449 12.05 -7.25 -27.61
CA THR A 449 13.18 -7.76 -26.82
C THR A 449 13.67 -6.64 -25.91
N MET A 450 13.81 -6.93 -24.60
CA MET A 450 14.37 -6.02 -23.63
C MET A 450 15.68 -6.59 -23.07
N THR A 451 16.76 -5.84 -23.23
CA THR A 451 18.09 -6.19 -22.73
C THR A 451 18.52 -5.18 -21.66
N TYR A 452 18.78 -5.64 -20.45
CA TYR A 452 19.37 -4.84 -19.37
C TYR A 452 20.83 -5.22 -19.17
N ASN A 453 21.75 -4.34 -19.54
CA ASN A 453 23.17 -4.49 -19.23
C ASN A 453 23.44 -4.05 -17.79
N VAL A 454 23.42 -5.01 -16.87
CA VAL A 454 23.54 -4.73 -15.44
C VAL A 454 25.02 -4.65 -15.05
N VAL A 455 25.41 -3.52 -14.47
CA VAL A 455 26.73 -3.26 -13.90
C VAL A 455 26.63 -3.23 -12.38
N LEU A 456 27.30 -4.17 -11.73
CA LEU A 456 27.32 -4.30 -10.26
C LEU A 456 28.53 -3.58 -9.68
N PRO A 457 28.38 -2.92 -8.51
CA PRO A 457 29.47 -2.18 -7.87
C PRO A 457 30.51 -3.09 -7.19
N ASP A 458 30.13 -4.32 -6.86
CA ASP A 458 30.96 -5.29 -6.14
C ASP A 458 30.55 -6.73 -6.51
N THR A 459 31.39 -7.40 -7.27
CA THR A 459 31.14 -8.77 -7.75
C THR A 459 31.40 -9.85 -6.70
N THR A 460 31.88 -9.48 -5.52
CA THR A 460 32.01 -10.40 -4.39
C THR A 460 30.71 -10.57 -3.60
N LYS A 461 29.70 -9.74 -3.88
CA LYS A 461 28.39 -9.75 -3.23
C LYS A 461 27.32 -10.39 -4.11
N ALA A 462 26.19 -10.73 -3.50
CA ALA A 462 25.02 -11.24 -4.19
C ALA A 462 23.97 -10.13 -4.32
N TYR A 463 23.21 -10.19 -5.40
CA TYR A 463 22.13 -9.25 -5.70
C TYR A 463 20.94 -9.99 -6.29
N ILE A 464 19.77 -9.38 -6.19
CA ILE A 464 18.56 -9.85 -6.86
C ILE A 464 18.08 -8.72 -7.76
N PHE A 465 18.11 -8.96 -9.06
CA PHE A 465 17.50 -8.08 -10.05
C PHE A 465 16.02 -8.39 -10.14
N GLU A 466 15.18 -7.40 -10.00
CA GLU A 466 13.74 -7.53 -10.12
C GLU A 466 13.18 -6.58 -11.17
N LEU A 467 12.38 -7.16 -12.08
CA LEU A 467 11.61 -6.43 -13.08
C LEU A 467 10.17 -6.30 -12.60
N LEU A 468 9.66 -5.09 -12.58
CA LEU A 468 8.31 -4.76 -12.13
C LEU A 468 7.51 -4.18 -13.31
N ASN A 469 6.18 -4.38 -13.32
CA ASN A 469 5.30 -3.69 -14.28
C ASN A 469 5.03 -2.23 -13.85
N SER A 470 4.20 -1.52 -14.61
CA SER A 470 3.78 -0.14 -14.33
C SER A 470 3.04 0.01 -12.98
N GLU A 471 2.40 -1.05 -12.49
CA GLU A 471 1.75 -1.10 -11.18
C GLU A 471 2.70 -1.51 -10.06
N LYS A 472 4.01 -1.60 -10.34
CA LYS A 472 5.08 -2.05 -9.42
C LYS A 472 4.90 -3.48 -8.92
N LYS A 473 4.15 -4.32 -9.64
CA LYS A 473 4.05 -5.74 -9.36
C LYS A 473 5.25 -6.48 -9.95
N LEU A 474 5.78 -7.44 -9.20
CA LEU A 474 6.89 -8.28 -9.61
C LEU A 474 6.51 -9.13 -10.83
N ILE A 475 7.32 -9.01 -11.89
CA ILE A 475 7.23 -9.83 -13.12
C ILE A 475 8.28 -10.94 -13.06
N GLU A 476 9.55 -10.56 -12.82
CA GLU A 476 10.68 -11.47 -12.80
C GLU A 476 11.65 -11.12 -11.68
N SER A 477 12.27 -12.14 -11.09
CA SER A 477 13.27 -12.01 -10.04
C SER A 477 14.45 -12.94 -10.36
N ILE A 478 15.63 -12.35 -10.55
CA ILE A 478 16.83 -13.04 -11.03
C ILE A 478 18.00 -12.81 -10.08
N LYS A 479 18.58 -13.89 -9.55
CA LYS A 479 19.79 -13.81 -8.73
C LYS A 479 21.00 -13.54 -9.61
N ILE A 480 21.82 -12.56 -9.23
CA ILE A 480 23.02 -12.16 -9.95
C ILE A 480 24.18 -11.89 -8.97
N ASN A 481 25.38 -12.28 -9.35
CA ASN A 481 26.61 -12.03 -8.60
C ASN A 481 27.74 -11.45 -9.45
N ARG A 482 27.46 -11.19 -10.73
CA ARG A 482 28.41 -10.56 -11.68
C ARG A 482 27.65 -9.66 -12.64
N SER A 483 28.34 -8.66 -13.15
CA SER A 483 27.83 -7.83 -14.23
C SER A 483 27.58 -8.68 -15.47
N LYS A 484 26.36 -8.61 -16.02
CA LYS A 484 25.96 -9.38 -17.20
C LYS A 484 24.70 -8.78 -17.84
N PRO A 485 24.48 -9.02 -19.13
CA PRO A 485 23.19 -8.73 -19.74
C PRO A 485 22.10 -9.68 -19.18
N ILE A 486 20.91 -9.14 -19.00
CA ILE A 486 19.67 -9.86 -18.72
C ILE A 486 18.74 -9.58 -19.90
N ILE A 487 18.35 -10.65 -20.60
CA ILE A 487 17.62 -10.56 -21.87
C ILE A 487 16.23 -11.18 -21.71
N PHE A 488 15.20 -10.42 -22.05
CA PHE A 488 13.82 -10.86 -22.12
C PHE A 488 13.37 -10.87 -23.59
N ASN A 489 13.37 -12.04 -24.20
CA ASN A 489 12.93 -12.24 -25.57
C ASN A 489 11.42 -12.42 -25.64
N THR A 490 10.83 -12.02 -26.78
CA THR A 490 9.38 -12.14 -27.00
C THR A 490 8.60 -11.62 -25.78
N PHE A 491 8.99 -10.43 -25.31
CA PHE A 491 8.46 -9.86 -24.08
C PHE A 491 7.29 -8.94 -24.39
N SER A 492 6.28 -8.91 -23.52
CA SER A 492 5.07 -8.10 -23.73
C SER A 492 5.41 -6.62 -23.78
N THR A 493 4.72 -5.88 -24.65
CA THR A 493 4.84 -4.42 -24.71
C THR A 493 4.29 -3.79 -23.42
N GLY A 494 4.87 -2.68 -23.00
CA GLY A 494 4.43 -2.00 -21.78
C GLY A 494 5.53 -1.20 -21.12
N LYS A 495 5.23 -0.73 -19.91
CA LYS A 495 6.14 0.03 -19.06
C LYS A 495 6.63 -0.83 -17.92
N TYR A 496 7.93 -0.73 -17.65
CA TYR A 496 8.63 -1.55 -16.68
C TYR A 496 9.51 -0.71 -15.78
N ASN A 497 9.69 -1.16 -14.55
CA ASN A 497 10.58 -0.58 -13.58
C ASN A 497 11.59 -1.63 -13.12
N VAL A 498 12.79 -1.20 -12.78
CA VAL A 498 13.85 -2.06 -12.28
C VAL A 498 14.17 -1.70 -10.85
N ARG A 499 14.32 -2.71 -10.00
CA ARG A 499 14.93 -2.58 -8.69
C ARG A 499 15.96 -3.67 -8.46
N VAL A 500 16.97 -3.38 -7.64
CA VAL A 500 18.01 -4.33 -7.28
C VAL A 500 18.13 -4.40 -5.77
N ILE A 501 18.00 -5.59 -5.23
CA ILE A 501 18.16 -5.90 -3.82
C ILE A 501 19.62 -6.30 -3.58
N TYR A 502 20.21 -5.76 -2.53
CA TYR A 502 21.54 -6.20 -2.06
C TYR A 502 21.34 -7.37 -1.09
N ASP A 503 21.43 -8.58 -1.62
CA ASP A 503 21.27 -9.84 -0.88
C ASP A 503 22.52 -10.08 0.00
N LEU A 504 22.49 -9.48 1.20
CA LEU A 504 23.65 -9.43 2.09
C LEU A 504 24.00 -10.78 2.70
N ASN A 505 23.03 -11.62 2.90
CA ASN A 505 23.18 -12.96 3.48
C ASN A 505 23.21 -14.09 2.43
N ARG A 506 23.04 -13.75 1.13
CA ARG A 506 23.07 -14.65 -0.03
C ARG A 506 22.01 -15.76 -0.02
N ASN A 507 20.88 -15.50 0.59
CA ASN A 507 19.78 -16.47 0.63
C ASN A 507 18.89 -16.42 -0.61
N GLY A 508 19.02 -15.35 -1.43
CA GLY A 508 18.32 -15.16 -2.69
C GLY A 508 16.88 -14.73 -2.54
N LYS A 509 16.55 -14.06 -1.46
CA LYS A 509 15.29 -13.38 -1.19
C LYS A 509 15.58 -12.10 -0.42
N TRP A 510 14.70 -11.12 -0.49
CA TRP A 510 14.80 -9.93 0.33
C TRP A 510 14.44 -10.23 1.78
N ASP A 511 15.26 -9.78 2.72
CA ASP A 511 15.01 -9.89 4.14
C ASP A 511 14.64 -8.55 4.76
N THR A 512 13.53 -8.55 5.48
CA THR A 512 13.06 -7.37 6.23
C THR A 512 13.91 -7.13 7.48
N GLY A 513 13.74 -5.95 8.09
CA GLY A 513 14.42 -5.60 9.34
C GLY A 513 13.93 -6.41 10.55
N ASP A 514 14.72 -6.37 11.61
CA ASP A 514 14.39 -6.96 12.92
C ASP A 514 14.50 -5.89 14.01
N LEU A 515 13.36 -5.49 14.53
CA LEU A 515 13.26 -4.47 15.58
C LEU A 515 14.01 -4.86 16.85
N LYS A 516 13.96 -6.14 17.26
CA LYS A 516 14.60 -6.63 18.48
C LYS A 516 16.12 -6.65 18.38
N LYS A 517 16.63 -7.05 17.21
CA LYS A 517 18.07 -7.04 16.91
C LYS A 517 18.56 -5.66 16.45
N ARG A 518 17.64 -4.72 16.20
CA ARG A 518 17.90 -3.40 15.61
C ARG A 518 18.64 -3.48 14.28
N THR A 519 18.30 -4.48 13.46
CA THR A 519 18.83 -4.61 12.10
C THR A 519 17.86 -4.00 11.10
N LEU A 520 18.40 -3.30 10.12
CA LEU A 520 17.64 -2.74 9.00
C LEU A 520 17.28 -3.83 7.99
N PRO A 521 16.26 -3.60 7.15
CA PRO A 521 16.02 -4.42 5.96
C PRO A 521 17.24 -4.46 5.05
N GLU A 522 17.34 -5.49 4.22
CA GLU A 522 18.29 -5.49 3.12
C GLU A 522 18.03 -4.30 2.20
N PRO A 523 19.08 -3.56 1.81
CA PRO A 523 18.90 -2.37 1.00
C PRO A 523 18.34 -2.70 -0.39
N ILE A 524 17.44 -1.84 -0.86
CA ILE A 524 16.90 -1.88 -2.21
C ILE A 524 17.28 -0.60 -2.93
N TRP A 525 17.86 -0.73 -4.10
CA TRP A 525 18.00 0.37 -5.03
C TRP A 525 16.93 0.28 -6.11
N VAL A 526 16.24 1.37 -6.36
CA VAL A 526 15.20 1.49 -7.39
C VAL A 526 15.70 2.42 -8.48
N ASP A 527 15.70 1.97 -9.73
CA ASP A 527 15.98 2.86 -10.85
C ASP A 527 14.86 3.88 -11.00
N LYS A 528 15.23 5.16 -11.16
CA LYS A 528 14.24 6.24 -11.34
C LYS A 528 13.65 6.26 -12.75
N LYS A 529 14.28 5.57 -13.70
CA LYS A 529 13.84 5.50 -15.09
C LYS A 529 12.74 4.44 -15.24
N GLU A 530 11.63 4.82 -15.86
CA GLU A 530 10.64 3.89 -16.35
C GLU A 530 11.01 3.49 -17.79
N PHE A 531 11.10 2.21 -18.04
CA PHE A 531 11.48 1.64 -19.35
C PHE A 531 10.25 1.29 -20.15
N THR A 532 10.17 1.72 -21.40
CA THR A 532 9.03 1.43 -22.27
C THR A 532 9.46 0.49 -23.40
N LEU A 533 8.89 -0.72 -23.43
CA LEU A 533 9.08 -1.66 -24.53
C LEU A 533 7.96 -1.51 -25.54
N ARG A 534 8.33 -1.31 -26.81
CA ARG A 534 7.40 -1.23 -27.96
C ARG A 534 7.37 -2.54 -28.73
N ALA A 535 6.28 -2.75 -29.45
CA ALA A 535 6.13 -3.89 -30.35
C ALA A 535 7.19 -3.86 -31.46
N ASN A 536 7.69 -5.03 -31.82
CA ASN A 536 8.73 -5.23 -32.83
C ASN A 536 10.00 -4.37 -32.63
N PHE A 537 10.35 -4.14 -31.36
CA PHE A 537 11.48 -3.30 -30.99
C PHE A 537 12.46 -4.03 -30.09
N GLU A 538 13.75 -3.81 -30.32
CA GLU A 538 14.82 -4.25 -29.44
C GLU A 538 15.28 -3.05 -28.61
N GLN A 539 15.03 -3.10 -27.31
CA GLN A 539 15.40 -2.07 -26.34
C GLN A 539 16.61 -2.54 -25.53
N VAL A 540 17.68 -1.76 -25.55
CA VAL A 540 18.88 -2.03 -24.75
C VAL A 540 19.07 -0.91 -23.75
N GLU A 541 19.18 -1.26 -22.47
CA GLU A 541 19.31 -0.33 -21.37
C GLU A 541 20.50 -0.67 -20.49
N GLN A 542 21.14 0.35 -19.94
CA GLN A 542 22.21 0.16 -18.97
C GLN A 542 21.70 0.42 -17.56
N ILE A 543 21.90 -0.54 -16.67
CA ILE A 543 21.54 -0.47 -15.26
C ILE A 543 22.82 -0.43 -14.43
N ILE A 544 23.15 0.74 -13.88
CA ILE A 544 24.33 0.92 -13.04
C ILE A 544 23.89 0.92 -11.58
N VAL A 545 24.11 -0.21 -10.90
CA VAL A 545 23.77 -0.35 -9.48
C VAL A 545 24.79 0.43 -8.65
N PRO A 546 24.39 1.37 -7.79
CA PRO A 546 25.33 2.16 -7.00
C PRO A 546 26.00 1.33 -5.92
N LYS A 547 27.17 1.76 -5.47
CA LYS A 547 27.79 1.19 -4.25
C LYS A 547 26.94 1.58 -3.03
N LEU A 548 26.70 0.62 -2.12
CA LEU A 548 26.08 0.95 -0.84
C LEU A 548 26.94 2.00 -0.12
N THR A 549 26.38 3.17 0.10
CA THR A 549 26.94 4.11 1.05
C THR A 549 26.56 3.62 2.45
N THR A 550 27.51 3.14 3.20
CA THR A 550 27.33 2.97 4.65
C THR A 550 27.09 4.38 5.19
N ASN A 551 25.82 4.68 5.52
CA ASN A 551 25.59 5.88 6.33
C ASN A 551 26.35 5.71 7.64
N PRO A 552 27.17 6.70 8.04
CA PRO A 552 27.98 6.64 9.25
C PRO A 552 27.14 6.54 10.53
#